data_32e07a7048cf5bff864fc6952ada0183
#
_entry.id   32e07a7048cf5bff864fc6952ada0183
#
_cell.length_a   1.000
_cell.length_b   1.000
_cell.length_c   1.000
_cell.angle_alpha   90.00
_cell.angle_beta   90.00
_cell.angle_gamma   90.00
#
_symmetry.space_group_name_H-M   'P 1'
#
loop_
_entity.id
_entity.type
_entity.pdbx_description
1 polymer ?
#
loop_
_entity_poly.entity_id
_entity_poly.type
_entity_poly.pdbx_seq_one_letter_code
_entity_poly.pdbx_strand_id
1 'polypeptide(L)'
;MSAFASNQSITSIAERVGNQLLQKKAKITTAESCTGGGIAEAITATAGSSQWFEYGYITYANRAKKQLLNVSQKTLDAYGAVSEQVVEQMAVGAIHSSGANYAIAVSGIAGPDGGSAEKPVGTVWVCWITPETTRVKQYQLQGDRQAVREQVIKISLQELLHQLN
;
A
#
# COMPACT_ATOMS: atom_id res chain seq x y z
N MET A 1 -3.24 18.38 -17.29
CA MET A 1 -1.92 18.88 -16.88
C MET A 1 -1.63 18.40 -15.46
N SER A 2 -0.65 17.52 -15.34
CA SER A 2 -0.35 16.77 -14.10
C SER A 2 0.45 17.66 -13.14
N ALA A 3 -0.16 18.07 -12.04
CA ALA A 3 0.49 18.82 -10.95
C ALA A 3 1.05 17.88 -9.87
N PHE A 4 1.84 16.87 -10.27
CA PHE A 4 2.49 15.93 -9.34
C PHE A 4 4.01 16.13 -9.25
N ALA A 5 4.47 17.36 -9.24
CA ALA A 5 5.86 17.71 -8.99
C ALA A 5 6.01 18.46 -7.66
N SER A 6 5.48 17.91 -6.56
CA SER A 6 5.94 18.39 -5.26
C SER A 6 7.17 17.56 -4.87
N ASN A 7 8.30 18.22 -4.73
CA ASN A 7 9.60 17.64 -4.33
C ASN A 7 9.61 17.27 -2.82
N GLN A 8 8.46 16.80 -2.30
CA GLN A 8 8.30 16.43 -0.90
C GLN A 8 8.95 15.09 -0.62
N SER A 9 9.68 15.00 0.49
CA SER A 9 10.23 13.73 0.96
C SER A 9 9.12 12.80 1.47
N ILE A 10 9.39 11.50 1.47
CA ILE A 10 8.48 10.50 2.03
C ILE A 10 8.17 10.83 3.50
N THR A 11 9.17 11.24 4.27
CA THR A 11 9.03 11.67 5.68
C THR A 11 8.01 12.80 5.82
N SER A 12 8.16 13.87 5.03
CA SER A 12 7.23 15.01 5.08
C SER A 12 5.79 14.61 4.70
N ILE A 13 5.63 13.71 3.74
CA ILE A 13 4.30 13.21 3.35
C ILE A 13 3.71 12.37 4.48
N ALA A 14 4.49 11.48 5.10
CA ALA A 14 4.05 10.63 6.20
C ALA A 14 3.63 11.46 7.44
N GLU A 15 4.38 12.49 7.78
CA GLU A 15 4.02 13.45 8.85
C GLU A 15 2.68 14.11 8.58
N ARG A 16 2.44 14.58 7.36
CA ARG A 16 1.17 15.20 6.98
C ARG A 16 0.00 14.21 7.02
N VAL A 17 0.21 12.98 6.57
CA VAL A 17 -0.78 11.89 6.69
C VAL A 17 -1.12 11.66 8.17
N GLY A 18 -0.12 11.54 9.03
CA GLY A 18 -0.30 11.35 10.47
C GLY A 18 -1.10 12.48 11.11
N ASN A 19 -0.77 13.73 10.79
CA ASN A 19 -1.49 14.91 11.29
C ASN A 19 -2.98 14.91 10.87
N GLN A 20 -3.29 14.54 9.63
CA GLN A 20 -4.66 14.43 9.15
C GLN A 20 -5.43 13.31 9.85
N LEU A 21 -4.80 12.15 10.02
CA LEU A 21 -5.42 11.02 10.73
C LEU A 21 -5.67 11.35 12.20
N LEU A 22 -4.74 12.04 12.85
CA LEU A 22 -4.88 12.49 14.23
C LEU A 22 -6.06 13.46 14.39
N GLN A 23 -6.20 14.44 13.50
CA GLN A 23 -7.34 15.37 13.48
C GLN A 23 -8.67 14.66 13.29
N LYS A 24 -8.71 13.63 12.46
CA LYS A 24 -9.89 12.80 12.21
C LYS A 24 -10.15 11.76 13.30
N LYS A 25 -9.23 11.62 14.28
CA LYS A 25 -9.26 10.55 15.30
C LYS A 25 -9.36 9.15 14.65
N ALA A 26 -8.67 8.97 13.56
CA ALA A 26 -8.73 7.78 12.71
C ALA A 26 -7.41 7.02 12.72
N LYS A 27 -7.48 5.73 12.40
CA LYS A 27 -6.34 4.83 12.31
C LYS A 27 -6.17 4.28 10.92
N ILE A 28 -4.92 4.01 10.57
CA ILE A 28 -4.52 3.39 9.31
C ILE A 28 -3.85 2.05 9.56
N THR A 29 -4.04 1.12 8.64
CA THR A 29 -3.29 -0.13 8.53
C THR A 29 -2.65 -0.28 7.16
N THR A 30 -1.64 -1.13 7.07
CA THR A 30 -0.95 -1.44 5.80
C THR A 30 -0.93 -2.95 5.54
N ALA A 31 -1.05 -3.32 4.27
CA ALA A 31 -0.88 -4.69 3.79
C ALA A 31 0.14 -4.68 2.65
N GLU A 32 1.36 -5.11 2.93
CA GLU A 32 2.49 -4.91 2.05
C GLU A 32 3.05 -6.23 1.51
N SER A 33 3.27 -6.27 0.20
CA SER A 33 4.01 -7.34 -0.44
C SER A 33 5.37 -6.84 -0.93
N CYS A 34 5.46 -6.27 -2.12
CA CYS A 34 6.75 -5.88 -2.72
C CYS A 34 7.51 -4.80 -1.94
N THR A 35 6.86 -3.99 -1.14
CA THR A 35 7.50 -2.96 -0.30
C THR A 35 8.08 -3.50 1.00
N GLY A 36 7.67 -4.70 1.41
CA GLY A 36 8.29 -5.44 2.53
C GLY A 36 8.26 -4.73 3.88
N GLY A 37 7.27 -3.87 4.13
CA GLY A 37 7.14 -3.08 5.34
C GLY A 37 7.56 -1.61 5.18
N GLY A 38 7.97 -1.19 3.98
CA GLY A 38 8.47 0.17 3.74
C GLY A 38 7.42 1.27 3.94
N ILE A 39 6.13 1.00 3.70
CA ILE A 39 5.07 1.97 4.00
C ILE A 39 4.88 2.10 5.51
N ALA A 40 4.82 0.99 6.23
CA ALA A 40 4.74 0.97 7.69
C ALA A 40 5.95 1.66 8.33
N GLU A 41 7.15 1.41 7.82
CA GLU A 41 8.38 2.07 8.26
C GLU A 41 8.29 3.59 8.08
N ALA A 42 7.88 4.05 6.90
CA ALA A 42 7.71 5.47 6.63
C ALA A 42 6.68 6.14 7.58
N ILE A 43 5.57 5.46 7.87
CA ILE A 43 4.57 5.95 8.83
C ILE A 43 5.15 6.04 10.24
N THR A 44 5.85 5.00 10.68
CA THR A 44 6.38 4.88 12.04
C THR A 44 7.65 5.69 12.27
N ALA A 45 8.31 6.19 11.23
CA ALA A 45 9.38 7.17 11.33
C ALA A 45 8.92 8.51 11.95
N THR A 46 7.61 8.79 11.89
CA THR A 46 7.03 9.97 12.53
C THR A 46 6.79 9.73 14.02
N ALA A 47 7.34 10.58 14.88
CA ALA A 47 7.12 10.51 16.33
C ALA A 47 5.63 10.65 16.66
N GLY A 48 5.13 9.81 17.57
CA GLY A 48 3.72 9.78 17.97
C GLY A 48 2.81 8.96 17.06
N SER A 49 3.37 8.27 16.05
CA SER A 49 2.63 7.47 15.07
C SER A 49 1.76 6.36 15.68
N SER A 50 2.03 5.91 16.91
CA SER A 50 1.18 4.97 17.64
C SER A 50 -0.25 5.46 17.87
N GLN A 51 -0.49 6.76 17.73
CA GLN A 51 -1.83 7.34 17.84
C GLN A 51 -2.71 7.07 16.61
N TRP A 52 -2.13 6.77 15.46
CA TRP A 52 -2.85 6.50 14.21
C TRP A 52 -2.44 5.21 13.49
N PHE A 53 -1.40 4.51 13.95
CA PHE A 53 -0.92 3.25 13.36
C PHE A 53 -0.70 2.20 14.45
N GLU A 54 -1.41 1.07 14.35
CA GLU A 54 -1.31 -0.04 15.31
C GLU A 54 -0.87 -1.34 14.66
N TYR A 55 -1.32 -1.61 13.42
CA TYR A 55 -1.08 -2.87 12.71
C TYR A 55 -0.57 -2.61 11.30
N GLY A 56 0.48 -3.30 10.92
CA GLY A 56 0.96 -3.45 9.57
C GLY A 56 1.20 -4.92 9.24
N TYR A 57 0.77 -5.36 8.06
CA TYR A 57 0.88 -6.74 7.62
C TYR A 57 1.88 -6.83 6.49
N ILE A 58 2.96 -7.58 6.69
CA ILE A 58 3.90 -7.93 5.63
C ILE A 58 3.52 -9.32 5.15
N THR A 59 2.84 -9.38 4.01
CA THR A 59 2.32 -10.63 3.41
C THR A 59 3.01 -10.90 2.09
N TYR A 60 4.30 -11.19 2.19
CA TYR A 60 5.20 -11.33 1.04
C TYR A 60 4.87 -12.54 0.18
N ALA A 61 4.56 -13.67 0.81
CA ALA A 61 4.14 -14.91 0.14
C ALA A 61 2.62 -15.00 0.01
N ASN A 62 2.14 -15.74 -0.99
CA ASN A 62 0.70 -16.01 -1.17
C ASN A 62 0.08 -16.70 0.04
N ARG A 63 0.82 -17.59 0.70
CA ARG A 63 0.40 -18.21 1.95
C ARG A 63 0.10 -17.18 3.03
N ALA A 64 0.95 -16.17 3.18
CA ALA A 64 0.76 -15.11 4.17
C ALA A 64 -0.47 -14.24 3.82
N LYS A 65 -0.69 -13.90 2.54
CA LYS A 65 -1.90 -13.20 2.09
C LYS A 65 -3.18 -13.94 2.49
N LYS A 66 -3.18 -15.26 2.33
CA LYS A 66 -4.31 -16.12 2.71
C LYS A 66 -4.51 -16.18 4.23
N GLN A 67 -3.45 -16.47 4.97
CA GLN A 67 -3.53 -16.72 6.41
C GLN A 67 -3.82 -15.46 7.23
N LEU A 68 -3.22 -14.33 6.87
CA LEU A 68 -3.32 -13.11 7.65
C LEU A 68 -4.42 -12.17 7.15
N LEU A 69 -4.73 -12.19 5.86
CA LEU A 69 -5.64 -11.24 5.24
C LEU A 69 -6.86 -11.89 4.55
N ASN A 70 -7.01 -13.20 4.66
CA ASN A 70 -8.11 -13.95 4.03
C ASN A 70 -8.22 -13.78 2.51
N VAL A 71 -7.11 -13.50 1.82
CA VAL A 71 -7.10 -13.50 0.36
C VAL A 71 -7.45 -14.91 -0.12
N SER A 72 -8.45 -15.04 -1.00
CA SER A 72 -8.93 -16.34 -1.41
C SER A 72 -7.96 -17.04 -2.35
N GLN A 73 -7.81 -18.35 -2.22
CA GLN A 73 -7.02 -19.16 -3.13
C GLN A 73 -7.54 -19.03 -4.57
N LYS A 74 -8.86 -19.03 -4.74
CA LYS A 74 -9.51 -18.86 -6.04
C LYS A 74 -9.09 -17.56 -6.73
N THR A 75 -9.01 -16.48 -5.99
CA THR A 75 -8.57 -15.17 -6.54
C THR A 75 -7.10 -15.20 -6.92
N LEU A 76 -6.25 -15.80 -6.08
CA LEU A 76 -4.82 -15.95 -6.39
C LEU A 76 -4.59 -16.83 -7.63
N ASP A 77 -5.35 -17.90 -7.79
CA ASP A 77 -5.24 -18.81 -8.94
C ASP A 77 -5.74 -18.15 -10.23
N ALA A 78 -6.81 -17.37 -10.16
CA ALA A 78 -7.42 -16.74 -11.33
C ALA A 78 -6.65 -15.51 -11.82
N TYR A 79 -6.11 -14.68 -10.93
CA TYR A 79 -5.55 -13.36 -11.26
C TYR A 79 -4.08 -13.20 -10.91
N GLY A 80 -3.51 -14.10 -10.11
CA GLY A 80 -2.16 -13.97 -9.57
C GLY A 80 -2.06 -12.93 -8.46
N ALA A 81 -0.93 -12.93 -7.75
CA ALA A 81 -0.70 -12.03 -6.62
C ALA A 81 -0.67 -10.55 -7.02
N VAL A 82 -0.20 -10.23 -8.21
CA VAL A 82 -0.09 -8.86 -8.74
C VAL A 82 -1.34 -8.57 -9.58
N SER A 83 -2.41 -8.19 -8.91
CA SER A 83 -3.71 -7.93 -9.53
C SER A 83 -4.57 -7.01 -8.67
N GLU A 84 -5.53 -6.36 -9.32
CA GLU A 84 -6.55 -5.54 -8.67
C GLU A 84 -7.29 -6.32 -7.59
N GLN A 85 -7.76 -7.51 -7.93
CA GLN A 85 -8.57 -8.35 -7.06
C GLN A 85 -7.82 -8.79 -5.79
N VAL A 86 -6.54 -9.12 -5.93
CA VAL A 86 -5.72 -9.54 -4.77
C VAL A 86 -5.41 -8.35 -3.87
N VAL A 87 -5.02 -7.21 -4.41
CA VAL A 87 -4.67 -6.03 -3.60
C VAL A 87 -5.90 -5.47 -2.87
N GLU A 88 -7.08 -5.53 -3.49
CA GLU A 88 -8.33 -5.16 -2.83
C GLU A 88 -8.66 -6.11 -1.66
N GLN A 89 -8.57 -7.42 -1.87
CA GLN A 89 -8.76 -8.39 -0.78
C GLN A 89 -7.74 -8.23 0.34
N MET A 90 -6.48 -7.89 0.02
CA MET A 90 -5.46 -7.58 1.02
C MET A 90 -5.88 -6.38 1.89
N ALA A 91 -6.34 -5.30 1.27
CA ALA A 91 -6.79 -4.10 1.98
C ALA A 91 -8.01 -4.37 2.87
N VAL A 92 -9.02 -5.06 2.34
CA VAL A 92 -10.22 -5.46 3.09
C VAL A 92 -9.86 -6.35 4.27
N GLY A 93 -9.00 -7.34 4.08
CA GLY A 93 -8.51 -8.21 5.13
C GLY A 93 -7.76 -7.45 6.23
N ALA A 94 -6.93 -6.47 5.85
CA ALA A 94 -6.21 -5.63 6.80
C ALA A 94 -7.16 -4.76 7.65
N ILE A 95 -8.17 -4.14 7.04
CA ILE A 95 -9.23 -3.40 7.76
C ILE A 95 -9.94 -4.33 8.75
N HIS A 96 -10.37 -5.49 8.29
CA HIS A 96 -11.12 -6.43 9.12
C HIS A 96 -10.30 -6.92 10.32
N SER A 97 -9.02 -7.23 10.10
CA SER A 97 -8.14 -7.75 11.16
C SER A 97 -7.64 -6.68 12.13
N SER A 98 -7.50 -5.43 11.70
CA SER A 98 -6.96 -4.35 12.53
C SER A 98 -8.05 -3.47 13.17
N GLY A 99 -9.23 -3.40 12.57
CA GLY A 99 -10.26 -2.42 12.94
C GLY A 99 -9.93 -0.97 12.56
N ALA A 100 -8.91 -0.75 11.71
CA ALA A 100 -8.54 0.59 11.24
C ALA A 100 -9.62 1.18 10.32
N ASN A 101 -9.62 2.52 10.21
CA ASN A 101 -10.56 3.26 9.35
C ASN A 101 -10.04 3.37 7.91
N TYR A 102 -8.71 3.36 7.75
CA TYR A 102 -8.00 3.52 6.48
C TYR A 102 -7.05 2.35 6.26
N ALA A 103 -6.87 1.95 5.02
CA ALA A 103 -5.87 0.96 4.65
C ALA A 103 -5.16 1.33 3.36
N ILE A 104 -3.88 0.96 3.29
CA ILE A 104 -3.11 0.89 2.04
C ILE A 104 -2.66 -0.55 1.85
N ALA A 105 -2.96 -1.13 0.68
CA ALA A 105 -2.43 -2.43 0.29
C ALA A 105 -1.65 -2.33 -1.02
N VAL A 106 -0.53 -3.04 -1.10
CA VAL A 106 0.33 -3.05 -2.29
C VAL A 106 0.78 -4.46 -2.66
N SER A 107 0.76 -4.75 -3.95
CA SER A 107 1.32 -5.96 -4.53
C SER A 107 1.92 -5.65 -5.90
N GLY A 108 3.15 -6.10 -6.16
CA GLY A 108 3.84 -5.73 -7.38
C GLY A 108 5.11 -6.52 -7.65
N ILE A 109 5.72 -6.23 -8.78
CA ILE A 109 6.96 -6.83 -9.29
C ILE A 109 8.05 -5.76 -9.25
N ALA A 110 8.87 -5.78 -8.20
CA ALA A 110 9.94 -4.79 -8.04
C ALA A 110 11.17 -5.08 -8.92
N GLY A 111 11.32 -6.31 -9.40
CA GLY A 111 12.44 -6.73 -10.22
C GLY A 111 13.71 -7.13 -9.41
N PRO A 112 14.83 -7.49 -10.09
CA PRO A 112 14.99 -7.56 -11.55
C PRO A 112 14.20 -8.70 -12.21
N ASP A 113 13.89 -9.76 -11.47
CA ASP A 113 13.16 -10.95 -11.93
C ASP A 113 11.67 -10.86 -11.66
N GLY A 114 10.90 -11.84 -12.15
CA GLY A 114 9.48 -12.03 -11.83
C GLY A 114 8.51 -11.35 -12.80
N GLY A 115 9.01 -10.61 -13.79
CA GLY A 115 8.17 -10.01 -14.82
C GLY A 115 7.74 -10.99 -15.91
N SER A 116 6.64 -10.68 -16.57
CA SER A 116 6.14 -11.34 -17.78
C SER A 116 5.78 -10.30 -18.83
N ALA A 117 5.41 -10.75 -20.04
CA ALA A 117 4.94 -9.84 -21.09
C ALA A 117 3.66 -9.09 -20.67
N GLU A 118 2.77 -9.76 -19.93
CA GLU A 118 1.52 -9.17 -19.45
C GLU A 118 1.70 -8.30 -18.22
N LYS A 119 2.64 -8.68 -17.35
CA LYS A 119 2.97 -7.96 -16.10
C LYS A 119 4.50 -7.77 -16.03
N PRO A 120 5.05 -6.80 -16.76
CA PRO A 120 6.50 -6.55 -16.75
C PRO A 120 6.97 -6.06 -15.38
N VAL A 121 8.28 -6.14 -15.13
CA VAL A 121 8.92 -5.54 -13.95
C VAL A 121 8.47 -4.08 -13.81
N GLY A 122 8.18 -3.66 -12.60
CA GLY A 122 7.60 -2.33 -12.29
C GLY A 122 6.08 -2.27 -12.29
N THR A 123 5.39 -3.37 -12.65
CA THR A 123 3.93 -3.47 -12.49
C THR A 123 3.57 -3.55 -11.02
N VAL A 124 2.82 -2.58 -10.51
CA VAL A 124 2.38 -2.51 -9.12
C VAL A 124 0.92 -2.11 -9.04
N TRP A 125 0.16 -2.83 -8.23
CA TRP A 125 -1.19 -2.50 -7.85
C TRP A 125 -1.22 -1.94 -6.43
N VAL A 126 -1.95 -0.86 -6.25
CA VAL A 126 -2.15 -0.23 -4.94
C VAL A 126 -3.64 -0.06 -4.70
N CYS A 127 -4.09 -0.43 -3.51
CA CYS A 127 -5.45 -0.21 -3.04
C CYS A 127 -5.44 0.71 -1.83
N TRP A 128 -6.36 1.66 -1.82
CA TRP A 128 -6.66 2.52 -0.69
C TRP A 128 -8.11 2.29 -0.27
N ILE A 129 -8.33 2.07 1.01
CA ILE A 129 -9.66 2.07 1.62
C ILE A 129 -9.75 3.27 2.55
N THR A 130 -10.81 4.02 2.38
CA THR A 130 -11.26 5.09 3.28
C THR A 130 -12.65 4.74 3.80
N PRO A 131 -13.18 5.43 4.82
CA PRO A 131 -14.57 5.22 5.25
C PRO A 131 -15.61 5.41 4.14
N GLU A 132 -15.29 6.22 3.12
CA GLU A 132 -16.21 6.58 2.04
C GLU A 132 -16.01 5.77 0.76
N THR A 133 -14.78 5.35 0.47
CA THR A 133 -14.46 4.75 -0.82
C THR A 133 -13.37 3.67 -0.76
N THR A 134 -13.41 2.79 -1.75
CA THR A 134 -12.29 1.91 -2.10
C THR A 134 -11.76 2.34 -3.47
N ARG A 135 -10.46 2.56 -3.58
CA ARG A 135 -9.80 2.97 -4.81
C ARG A 135 -8.64 2.04 -5.12
N VAL A 136 -8.60 1.52 -6.33
CA VAL A 136 -7.51 0.65 -6.80
C VAL A 136 -6.87 1.25 -8.03
N LYS A 137 -5.56 1.20 -8.12
CA LYS A 137 -4.83 1.74 -9.27
C LYS A 137 -3.60 0.90 -9.60
N GLN A 138 -3.38 0.69 -10.89
CA GLN A 138 -2.16 0.08 -11.43
C GLN A 138 -1.16 1.15 -11.80
N TYR A 139 0.11 0.86 -11.53
CA TYR A 139 1.25 1.67 -11.96
C TYR A 139 2.26 0.81 -12.73
N GLN A 140 2.89 1.43 -13.71
CA GLN A 140 4.05 0.87 -14.40
C GLN A 140 5.25 1.76 -14.08
N LEU A 141 6.06 1.31 -13.11
CA LEU A 141 7.16 2.09 -12.55
C LEU A 141 8.48 1.72 -13.22
N GLN A 142 9.39 2.69 -13.28
CA GLN A 142 10.69 2.54 -13.93
C GLN A 142 11.81 2.54 -12.87
N GLY A 143 12.94 1.96 -13.24
CA GLY A 143 14.13 1.89 -12.41
C GLY A 143 14.42 0.49 -11.87
N ASP A 144 15.44 0.40 -11.04
CA ASP A 144 15.81 -0.83 -10.36
C ASP A 144 14.84 -1.18 -9.22
N ARG A 145 15.07 -2.31 -8.56
CA ARG A 145 14.24 -2.81 -7.46
C ARG A 145 14.06 -1.78 -6.34
N GLN A 146 15.12 -1.06 -5.97
CA GLN A 146 15.05 -0.05 -4.92
C GLN A 146 14.19 1.13 -5.36
N ALA A 147 14.43 1.65 -6.56
CA ALA A 147 13.69 2.76 -7.13
C ALA A 147 12.20 2.46 -7.28
N VAL A 148 11.83 1.25 -7.71
CA VAL A 148 10.42 0.82 -7.78
C VAL A 148 9.77 0.83 -6.40
N ARG A 149 10.41 0.23 -5.40
CA ARG A 149 9.88 0.18 -4.02
C ARG A 149 9.72 1.56 -3.41
N GLU A 150 10.70 2.45 -3.56
CA GLU A 150 10.63 3.83 -3.06
C GLU A 150 9.50 4.63 -3.72
N GLN A 151 9.32 4.49 -5.03
CA GLN A 151 8.22 5.10 -5.75
C GLN A 151 6.86 4.61 -5.25
N VAL A 152 6.71 3.29 -5.01
CA VAL A 152 5.46 2.72 -4.47
C VAL A 152 5.14 3.31 -3.10
N ILE A 153 6.12 3.38 -2.19
CA ILE A 153 5.95 3.97 -0.86
C ILE A 153 5.48 5.41 -0.97
N LYS A 154 6.16 6.21 -1.78
CA LYS A 154 5.83 7.62 -1.98
C LYS A 154 4.43 7.82 -2.56
N ILE A 155 4.11 7.12 -3.64
CA ILE A 155 2.80 7.18 -4.31
C ILE A 155 1.68 6.78 -3.34
N SER A 156 1.88 5.71 -2.59
CA SER A 156 0.90 5.20 -1.64
C SER A 156 0.52 6.24 -0.59
N LEU A 157 1.51 6.92 -0.02
CA LEU A 157 1.28 7.95 0.99
C LEU A 157 0.75 9.26 0.38
N GLN A 158 1.23 9.67 -0.80
CA GLN A 158 0.76 10.87 -1.49
C GLN A 158 -0.72 10.78 -1.86
N GLU A 159 -1.13 9.65 -2.42
CA GLU A 159 -2.53 9.43 -2.80
C GLU A 159 -3.44 9.36 -1.58
N LEU A 160 -3.00 8.70 -0.49
CA LEU A 160 -3.74 8.72 0.76
C LEU A 160 -3.90 10.16 1.29
N LEU A 161 -2.83 10.95 1.30
CA LEU A 161 -2.90 12.34 1.75
C LEU A 161 -3.91 13.16 0.93
N HIS A 162 -4.02 12.89 -0.39
CA HIS A 162 -5.02 13.51 -1.26
C HIS A 162 -6.45 13.14 -0.85
N GLN A 163 -6.67 11.90 -0.45
CA GLN A 163 -7.99 11.40 -0.04
C GLN A 163 -8.36 11.83 1.39
N LEU A 164 -7.41 12.23 2.20
CA LEU A 164 -7.62 12.75 3.56
C LEU A 164 -8.04 14.24 3.59
N ASN A 165 -7.72 15.01 2.54
CA ASN A 165 -8.06 16.41 2.39
C ASN A 165 -9.45 16.59 1.79
#